data_03df2a38c44bd4611aa0f5ce9b49f162
#
_entry.id   03df2a38c44bd4611aa0f5ce9b49f162
#
_cell.length_a   1.000
_cell.length_b   1.000
_cell.length_c   1.000
_cell.angle_alpha   90.00
_cell.angle_beta   90.00
_cell.angle_gamma   90.00
#
_symmetry.space_group_name_H-M   'P 1'
#
loop_
_entity.id
_entity.type
_entity.pdbx_description
1 polymer ?
#
loop_
_entity_poly.entity_id
_entity_poly.type
_entity_poly.pdbx_seq_one_letter_code
_entity_poly.pdbx_strand_id
1 'polypeptide(L)'
;MLYSQMSKEQLQAEKTALEKQYADFKAKGLKLDMSRGKPAPEQLNLSLDMLLHCLDGDYKSSNGIDCRNYGVLDGIPEAKALFQEMLGVSADEVIVGGNSSLQMMYDTIIRALQLGVLGSEKPWCRYDHVKFLCPAPGYDRHFAICQALGIEMITVDYKEDGPDMDTIEKLVSEDEEIKGIWCVPMYSNPTGITYSDEVVKRFANLKPRAKDFRIFWDNAYCVHHLSENHDHLLNIIEECKKAGNPNMVFEFTSTSKISFPGGGLAVVAASKENIDFIKSHANIVEKAAEAE
;
A
#
# COMPACT_ATOMS: atom_id res chain seq x y z
N MET A 1 -10.53 -19.51 29.15
CA MET A 1 -11.02 -18.67 30.30
C MET A 1 -10.20 -17.39 30.30
N LEU A 2 -10.83 -16.23 30.49
CA LEU A 2 -10.08 -14.97 30.56
C LEU A 2 -9.32 -14.88 31.88
N TYR A 3 -8.11 -14.35 31.89
CA TYR A 3 -7.31 -14.16 33.13
C TYR A 3 -8.06 -13.40 34.21
N SER A 4 -8.92 -12.43 33.82
CA SER A 4 -9.76 -11.68 34.74
C SER A 4 -10.83 -12.52 35.47
N GLN A 5 -11.08 -13.75 35.02
CA GLN A 5 -12.06 -14.68 35.58
C GLN A 5 -11.41 -15.80 36.41
N MET A 6 -10.08 -15.82 36.51
CA MET A 6 -9.33 -16.84 37.23
C MET A 6 -9.16 -16.47 38.71
N SER A 7 -9.17 -17.49 39.59
CA SER A 7 -8.78 -17.33 40.99
C SER A 7 -7.27 -17.04 41.09
N LYS A 8 -6.85 -16.54 42.25
CA LYS A 8 -5.43 -16.28 42.50
C LYS A 8 -4.58 -17.55 42.41
N GLU A 9 -5.11 -18.69 42.85
CA GLU A 9 -4.46 -20.00 42.76
C GLU A 9 -4.33 -20.46 41.32
N GLN A 10 -5.38 -20.27 40.49
CA GLN A 10 -5.36 -20.58 39.07
C GLN A 10 -4.34 -19.70 38.33
N LEU A 11 -4.31 -18.40 38.58
CA LEU A 11 -3.33 -17.48 38.02
C LEU A 11 -1.89 -17.87 38.38
N GLN A 12 -1.67 -18.29 39.64
CA GLN A 12 -0.34 -18.72 40.06
C GLN A 12 0.10 -20.03 39.41
N ALA A 13 -0.83 -20.99 39.21
CA ALA A 13 -0.55 -22.24 38.53
C ALA A 13 -0.24 -21.97 37.04
N GLU A 14 -1.02 -21.12 36.38
CA GLU A 14 -0.81 -20.70 34.99
C GLU A 14 0.53 -20.00 34.80
N LYS A 15 0.85 -19.06 35.69
CA LYS A 15 2.15 -18.38 35.69
C LYS A 15 3.30 -19.38 35.76
N THR A 16 3.25 -20.33 36.68
CA THR A 16 4.29 -21.36 36.83
C THR A 16 4.43 -22.23 35.60
N ALA A 17 3.31 -22.60 34.95
CA ALA A 17 3.32 -23.36 33.72
C ALA A 17 3.94 -22.56 32.54
N LEU A 18 3.61 -21.29 32.40
CA LEU A 18 4.16 -20.40 31.38
C LEU A 18 5.66 -20.12 31.61
N GLU A 19 6.09 -19.91 32.85
CA GLU A 19 7.51 -19.75 33.19
C GLU A 19 8.34 -20.98 32.81
N LYS A 20 7.78 -22.17 33.03
CA LYS A 20 8.42 -23.43 32.61
C LYS A 20 8.50 -23.53 31.08
N GLN A 21 7.39 -23.28 30.37
CA GLN A 21 7.37 -23.30 28.91
C GLN A 21 8.39 -22.30 28.32
N TYR A 22 8.44 -21.10 28.88
CA TYR A 22 9.41 -20.09 28.46
C TYR A 22 10.87 -20.56 28.66
N ALA A 23 11.16 -21.16 29.82
CA ALA A 23 12.48 -21.72 30.11
C ALA A 23 12.84 -22.87 29.14
N ASP A 24 11.89 -23.74 28.84
CA ASP A 24 12.08 -24.85 27.90
C ASP A 24 12.35 -24.33 26.46
N PHE A 25 11.63 -23.30 26.02
CA PHE A 25 11.90 -22.64 24.73
C PHE A 25 13.28 -21.97 24.70
N LYS A 26 13.62 -21.25 25.76
CA LYS A 26 14.92 -20.59 25.88
C LYS A 26 16.07 -21.59 25.84
N ALA A 27 15.89 -22.77 26.47
CA ALA A 27 16.90 -23.83 26.49
C ALA A 27 17.17 -24.43 25.11
N LYS A 28 16.24 -24.31 24.14
CA LYS A 28 16.44 -24.75 22.74
C LYS A 28 17.49 -23.94 22.00
N GLY A 29 17.93 -22.78 22.50
CA GLY A 29 18.95 -21.94 21.90
C GLY A 29 18.62 -21.44 20.50
N LEU A 30 17.31 -21.29 20.18
CA LEU A 30 16.85 -20.88 18.87
C LEU A 30 17.33 -19.45 18.56
N LYS A 31 17.83 -19.24 17.34
CA LYS A 31 18.21 -17.92 16.82
C LYS A 31 17.16 -17.50 15.81
N LEU A 32 16.00 -17.06 16.27
CA LEU A 32 14.91 -16.61 15.44
C LEU A 32 14.86 -15.08 15.41
N ASP A 33 14.72 -14.52 14.22
CA ASP A 33 14.49 -13.09 14.01
C ASP A 33 13.04 -12.88 13.52
N MET A 34 12.23 -12.24 14.34
CA MET A 34 10.84 -11.89 14.03
C MET A 34 10.68 -10.39 13.75
N SER A 35 11.77 -9.64 13.67
CA SER A 35 11.72 -8.19 13.49
C SER A 35 11.24 -7.78 12.09
N ARG A 36 11.38 -8.67 11.10
CA ARG A 36 10.93 -8.45 9.72
C ARG A 36 10.47 -9.75 9.07
N GLY A 37 9.31 -9.69 8.39
CA GLY A 37 8.86 -10.74 7.46
C GLY A 37 9.70 -10.71 6.18
N LYS A 38 10.73 -11.57 6.10
CA LYS A 38 11.53 -11.77 4.90
C LYS A 38 11.36 -13.21 4.42
N PRO A 39 11.20 -13.43 3.09
CA PRO A 39 11.22 -14.79 2.55
C PRO A 39 12.51 -15.51 2.93
N ALA A 40 12.43 -16.77 3.31
CA ALA A 40 13.59 -17.64 3.50
C ALA A 40 14.23 -17.97 2.15
N PRO A 41 15.54 -18.35 2.10
CA PRO A 41 16.20 -18.72 0.85
C PRO A 41 15.46 -19.78 0.04
N GLU A 42 14.86 -20.76 0.72
CA GLU A 42 14.09 -21.84 0.10
C GLU A 42 12.82 -21.30 -0.60
N GLN A 43 12.17 -20.29 -0.02
CA GLN A 43 11.02 -19.61 -0.62
C GLN A 43 11.44 -18.80 -1.86
N LEU A 44 12.59 -18.13 -1.81
CA LEU A 44 13.13 -17.39 -2.96
C LEU A 44 13.49 -18.35 -4.12
N ASN A 45 13.99 -19.54 -3.81
CA ASN A 45 14.33 -20.54 -4.81
C ASN A 45 13.11 -21.01 -5.64
N LEU A 46 11.88 -20.92 -5.12
CA LEU A 46 10.67 -21.24 -5.88
C LEU A 46 10.49 -20.38 -7.13
N SER A 47 11.02 -19.18 -7.12
CA SER A 47 10.93 -18.22 -8.25
C SER A 47 12.20 -18.18 -9.10
N LEU A 48 13.20 -19.03 -8.84
CA LEU A 48 14.51 -18.93 -9.49
C LEU A 48 14.43 -19.11 -11.00
N ASP A 49 13.56 -19.99 -11.49
CA ASP A 49 13.39 -20.26 -12.92
C ASP A 49 12.94 -19.01 -13.70
N MET A 50 12.28 -18.05 -13.04
CA MET A 50 11.89 -16.78 -13.68
C MET A 50 13.11 -16.01 -14.21
N LEU A 51 14.25 -16.09 -13.54
CA LEU A 51 15.49 -15.42 -13.96
C LEU A 51 16.07 -16.06 -15.22
N LEU A 52 15.81 -17.33 -15.47
CA LEU A 52 16.35 -18.06 -16.62
C LEU A 52 15.64 -17.64 -17.91
N HIS A 53 14.39 -17.26 -17.87
CA HIS A 53 13.64 -16.81 -19.05
C HIS A 53 14.24 -15.54 -19.67
N CYS A 54 14.89 -14.70 -18.90
CA CYS A 54 15.61 -13.54 -19.42
C CYS A 54 16.79 -13.89 -20.31
N LEU A 55 17.23 -15.15 -20.34
CA LEU A 55 18.38 -15.62 -21.11
C LEU A 55 18.00 -16.24 -22.46
N ASP A 56 16.70 -16.43 -22.73
CA ASP A 56 16.21 -17.11 -23.94
C ASP A 56 16.30 -16.26 -25.22
N GLY A 57 16.79 -15.02 -25.11
CA GLY A 57 17.10 -14.17 -26.27
C GLY A 57 15.91 -13.39 -26.85
N ASP A 58 14.70 -13.56 -26.31
CA ASP A 58 13.56 -12.69 -26.62
C ASP A 58 13.47 -11.54 -25.62
N TYR A 59 13.91 -10.37 -26.08
CA TYR A 59 13.93 -9.15 -25.26
C TYR A 59 12.86 -8.14 -25.68
N LYS A 60 11.90 -8.53 -26.52
CA LYS A 60 10.85 -7.64 -27.00
C LYS A 60 9.53 -7.88 -26.28
N SER A 61 8.91 -6.79 -25.88
CA SER A 61 7.51 -6.82 -25.43
C SER A 61 6.55 -7.14 -26.59
N SER A 62 5.33 -7.52 -26.30
CA SER A 62 4.29 -7.84 -27.27
C SER A 62 4.00 -6.73 -28.28
N ASN A 63 4.25 -5.47 -27.91
CA ASN A 63 4.14 -4.32 -28.80
C ASN A 63 5.46 -3.96 -29.51
N GLY A 64 6.48 -4.82 -29.43
CA GLY A 64 7.74 -4.73 -30.18
C GLY A 64 8.82 -3.83 -29.55
N ILE A 65 8.62 -3.34 -28.33
CA ILE A 65 9.63 -2.55 -27.62
C ILE A 65 10.77 -3.48 -27.18
N ASP A 66 12.01 -3.08 -27.43
CA ASP A 66 13.20 -3.76 -26.91
C ASP A 66 13.38 -3.39 -25.42
N CYS A 67 13.07 -4.36 -24.54
CA CYS A 67 13.10 -4.16 -23.07
C CYS A 67 14.49 -3.89 -22.49
N ARG A 68 15.56 -3.97 -23.30
CA ARG A 68 16.93 -3.60 -22.91
C ARG A 68 17.19 -2.11 -23.06
N ASN A 69 16.23 -1.36 -23.65
CA ASN A 69 16.33 0.07 -23.86
C ASN A 69 15.39 0.82 -22.91
N TYR A 70 15.56 2.12 -22.80
CA TYR A 70 14.71 3.02 -22.03
C TYR A 70 13.59 3.61 -22.90
N GLY A 71 12.70 4.42 -22.30
CA GLY A 71 11.65 5.16 -23.02
C GLY A 71 10.22 4.66 -22.81
N VAL A 72 9.98 3.82 -21.78
CA VAL A 72 8.64 3.37 -21.40
C VAL A 72 8.31 3.93 -20.03
N LEU A 73 7.43 4.94 -19.99
CA LEU A 73 7.10 5.67 -18.76
C LEU A 73 6.26 4.89 -17.75
N ASP A 74 5.42 4.01 -18.20
CA ASP A 74 4.34 3.43 -17.37
C ASP A 74 4.30 1.90 -17.39
N GLY A 75 5.35 1.27 -17.94
CA GLY A 75 5.51 -0.18 -17.98
C GLY A 75 5.11 -0.82 -19.30
N ILE A 76 5.72 -1.96 -19.60
CA ILE A 76 5.40 -2.77 -20.79
C ILE A 76 4.01 -3.42 -20.65
N PRO A 77 3.36 -3.78 -21.77
CA PRO A 77 1.99 -4.34 -21.75
C PRO A 77 1.84 -5.58 -20.85
N GLU A 78 2.83 -6.46 -20.83
CA GLU A 78 2.83 -7.69 -20.02
C GLU A 78 2.84 -7.38 -18.51
N ALA A 79 3.66 -6.43 -18.10
CA ALA A 79 3.71 -6.00 -16.71
C ALA A 79 2.40 -5.33 -16.27
N LYS A 80 1.81 -4.52 -17.16
CA LYS A 80 0.49 -3.92 -16.90
C LYS A 80 -0.60 -4.99 -16.80
N ALA A 81 -0.61 -5.98 -17.71
CA ALA A 81 -1.59 -7.07 -17.69
C ALA A 81 -1.59 -7.85 -16.39
N LEU A 82 -0.40 -8.13 -15.83
CA LEU A 82 -0.27 -8.77 -14.52
C LEU A 82 -1.00 -8.00 -13.42
N PHE A 83 -0.77 -6.69 -13.33
CA PHE A 83 -1.38 -5.85 -12.29
C PHE A 83 -2.85 -5.54 -12.56
N GLN A 84 -3.30 -5.53 -13.83
CA GLN A 84 -4.72 -5.45 -14.16
C GLN A 84 -5.50 -6.64 -13.58
N GLU A 85 -4.95 -7.85 -13.72
CA GLU A 85 -5.55 -9.05 -13.13
C GLU A 85 -5.55 -9.00 -11.60
N MET A 86 -4.41 -8.61 -10.99
CA MET A 86 -4.27 -8.54 -9.53
C MET A 86 -5.20 -7.53 -8.87
N LEU A 87 -5.43 -6.39 -9.50
CA LEU A 87 -6.15 -5.25 -8.90
C LEU A 87 -7.55 -5.03 -9.50
N GLY A 88 -7.89 -5.73 -10.58
CA GLY A 88 -9.18 -5.54 -11.28
C GLY A 88 -9.33 -4.15 -11.90
N VAL A 89 -8.27 -3.61 -12.52
CA VAL A 89 -8.22 -2.27 -13.14
C VAL A 89 -7.86 -2.36 -14.62
N SER A 90 -8.00 -1.27 -15.36
CA SER A 90 -7.61 -1.21 -16.78
C SER A 90 -6.15 -0.77 -16.97
N ALA A 91 -5.58 -1.01 -18.18
CA ALA A 91 -4.19 -0.72 -18.47
C ALA A 91 -3.83 0.78 -18.40
N ASP A 92 -4.81 1.65 -18.65
CA ASP A 92 -4.65 3.10 -18.57
C ASP A 92 -4.83 3.66 -17.15
N GLU A 93 -5.15 2.79 -16.18
CA GLU A 93 -5.25 3.08 -14.76
C GLU A 93 -4.00 2.65 -13.98
N VAL A 94 -2.92 2.21 -14.66
CA VAL A 94 -1.74 1.60 -14.02
C VAL A 94 -0.46 2.26 -14.49
N ILE A 95 0.44 2.56 -13.54
CA ILE A 95 1.85 2.82 -13.79
C ILE A 95 2.67 1.77 -13.05
N VAL A 96 3.45 0.99 -13.81
CA VAL A 96 4.42 0.04 -13.25
C VAL A 96 5.74 0.78 -13.04
N GLY A 97 6.28 0.71 -11.84
CA GLY A 97 7.53 1.37 -11.45
C GLY A 97 8.61 0.38 -11.03
N GLY A 98 9.50 0.84 -10.17
CA GLY A 98 10.56 0.02 -9.58
C GLY A 98 10.02 -1.13 -8.71
N ASN A 99 10.87 -1.69 -7.87
CA ASN A 99 10.53 -2.89 -7.08
C ASN A 99 9.86 -2.60 -5.72
N SER A 100 9.61 -1.35 -5.38
CA SER A 100 9.12 -0.96 -4.05
C SER A 100 7.86 -0.10 -4.12
N SER A 101 6.72 -0.63 -3.68
CA SER A 101 5.49 0.15 -3.52
C SER A 101 5.67 1.29 -2.50
N LEU A 102 6.48 1.09 -1.46
CA LEU A 102 6.78 2.13 -0.48
C LEU A 102 7.51 3.32 -1.12
N GLN A 103 8.45 3.05 -2.05
CA GLN A 103 9.11 4.12 -2.81
C GLN A 103 8.09 4.87 -3.69
N MET A 104 7.21 4.16 -4.37
CA MET A 104 6.16 4.80 -5.19
C MET A 104 5.20 5.64 -4.35
N MET A 105 4.86 5.20 -3.13
CA MET A 105 4.07 6.00 -2.18
C MET A 105 4.82 7.27 -1.76
N TYR A 106 6.10 7.14 -1.42
CA TYR A 106 6.94 8.29 -1.10
C TYR A 106 7.02 9.28 -2.27
N ASP A 107 7.30 8.80 -3.47
CA ASP A 107 7.39 9.64 -4.69
C ASP A 107 6.06 10.33 -4.99
N THR A 108 4.93 9.65 -4.73
CA THR A 108 3.60 10.23 -4.90
C THR A 108 3.35 11.38 -3.92
N ILE A 109 3.79 11.24 -2.66
CA ILE A 109 3.69 12.33 -1.67
C ILE A 109 4.65 13.47 -2.03
N ILE A 110 5.88 13.18 -2.44
CA ILE A 110 6.83 14.22 -2.89
C ILE A 110 6.25 14.99 -4.07
N ARG A 111 5.65 14.30 -5.04
CA ARG A 111 4.98 14.94 -6.16
C ARG A 111 3.82 15.83 -5.70
N ALA A 112 2.99 15.34 -4.78
CA ALA A 112 1.90 16.11 -4.21
C ALA A 112 2.40 17.35 -3.45
N LEU A 113 3.49 17.23 -2.69
CA LEU A 113 4.11 18.36 -1.98
C LEU A 113 4.67 19.40 -2.95
N GLN A 114 5.31 19.00 -4.05
CA GLN A 114 6.01 19.92 -4.95
C GLN A 114 5.13 20.42 -6.10
N LEU A 115 4.21 19.60 -6.61
CA LEU A 115 3.45 19.88 -7.82
C LEU A 115 1.92 19.85 -7.59
N GLY A 116 1.48 19.34 -6.43
CA GLY A 116 0.08 19.06 -6.16
C GLY A 116 -0.38 17.72 -6.73
N VAL A 117 -1.66 17.45 -6.58
CA VAL A 117 -2.39 16.34 -7.21
C VAL A 117 -3.47 16.90 -8.11
N LEU A 118 -4.08 16.06 -8.94
CA LEU A 118 -5.19 16.50 -9.79
C LEU A 118 -6.28 17.20 -8.95
N GLY A 119 -6.62 18.44 -9.30
CA GLY A 119 -7.57 19.27 -8.56
C GLY A 119 -6.98 20.11 -7.43
N SER A 120 -5.67 20.06 -7.17
CA SER A 120 -5.01 20.96 -6.22
C SER A 120 -5.04 22.40 -6.72
N GLU A 121 -5.38 23.33 -5.85
CA GLU A 121 -5.27 24.77 -6.12
C GLU A 121 -3.82 25.25 -6.07
N LYS A 122 -3.01 24.62 -5.23
CA LYS A 122 -1.56 24.83 -5.06
C LYS A 122 -0.88 23.56 -4.56
N PRO A 123 0.45 23.41 -4.76
CA PRO A 123 1.21 22.31 -4.17
C PRO A 123 1.04 22.22 -2.66
N TRP A 124 1.05 20.99 -2.11
CA TRP A 124 0.81 20.81 -0.68
C TRP A 124 1.83 21.51 0.21
N CYS A 125 3.09 21.66 -0.22
CA CYS A 125 4.10 22.39 0.54
C CYS A 125 3.82 23.91 0.69
N ARG A 126 2.81 24.44 0.02
CA ARG A 126 2.39 25.84 0.12
C ARG A 126 1.19 26.06 1.06
N TYR A 127 0.70 25.01 1.72
CA TYR A 127 -0.23 25.11 2.83
C TYR A 127 0.56 25.27 4.12
N ASP A 128 -0.02 25.97 5.10
CA ASP A 128 0.63 26.18 6.40
C ASP A 128 0.83 24.87 7.13
N HIS A 129 -0.13 23.97 7.01
CA HIS A 129 -0.09 22.61 7.56
C HIS A 129 -0.57 21.59 6.53
N VAL A 130 0.05 20.42 6.56
CA VAL A 130 -0.38 19.24 5.83
C VAL A 130 -0.56 18.13 6.85
N LYS A 131 -1.76 17.56 6.91
CA LYS A 131 -2.11 16.51 7.87
C LYS A 131 -2.50 15.23 7.16
N PHE A 132 -2.15 14.10 7.76
CA PHE A 132 -2.55 12.76 7.33
C PHE A 132 -3.24 12.01 8.46
N LEU A 133 -4.33 11.33 8.13
CA LEU A 133 -4.95 10.36 9.01
C LEU A 133 -4.11 9.08 9.00
N CYS A 134 -3.81 8.59 10.17
CA CYS A 134 -2.92 7.45 10.42
C CYS A 134 -3.63 6.41 11.28
N PRO A 135 -4.41 5.48 10.68
CA PRO A 135 -4.99 4.38 11.43
C PRO A 135 -3.91 3.58 12.15
N ALA A 136 -4.08 3.40 13.47
CA ALA A 136 -3.10 2.74 14.33
C ALA A 136 -3.76 1.67 15.21
N PRO A 137 -3.08 0.51 15.45
CA PRO A 137 -1.73 0.19 15.00
C PRO A 137 -1.67 -0.02 13.47
N GLY A 138 -0.61 0.47 12.81
CA GLY A 138 -0.46 0.45 11.36
C GLY A 138 1.00 0.21 10.92
N TYR A 139 1.25 0.25 9.62
CA TYR A 139 2.58 0.03 9.09
C TYR A 139 3.49 1.23 9.37
N ASP A 140 4.52 1.02 10.19
CA ASP A 140 5.41 2.05 10.72
C ASP A 140 6.12 2.89 9.64
N ARG A 141 6.35 2.32 8.45
CA ARG A 141 7.01 3.02 7.35
C ARG A 141 6.17 4.13 6.74
N HIS A 142 4.85 3.98 6.73
CA HIS A 142 3.94 5.06 6.35
C HIS A 142 4.09 6.27 7.28
N PHE A 143 4.15 6.01 8.57
CA PHE A 143 4.32 7.05 9.59
C PHE A 143 5.70 7.70 9.50
N ALA A 144 6.73 6.91 9.22
CA ALA A 144 8.09 7.42 9.01
C ALA A 144 8.18 8.36 7.79
N ILE A 145 7.40 8.11 6.72
CA ILE A 145 7.31 9.04 5.59
C ILE A 145 6.71 10.38 6.04
N CYS A 146 5.59 10.34 6.78
CA CYS A 146 4.98 11.56 7.31
C CYS A 146 5.96 12.35 8.18
N GLN A 147 6.62 11.66 9.11
CA GLN A 147 7.61 12.28 9.99
C GLN A 147 8.76 12.92 9.23
N ALA A 148 9.32 12.22 8.23
CA ALA A 148 10.44 12.71 7.45
C ALA A 148 10.09 13.94 6.60
N LEU A 149 8.83 14.04 6.17
CA LEU A 149 8.33 15.14 5.33
C LEU A 149 7.63 16.26 6.11
N GLY A 150 7.62 16.19 7.44
CA GLY A 150 6.98 17.21 8.28
C GLY A 150 5.45 17.23 8.17
N ILE A 151 4.84 16.12 7.77
CA ILE A 151 3.39 15.95 7.71
C ILE A 151 2.87 15.62 9.11
N GLU A 152 1.91 16.38 9.61
CA GLU A 152 1.26 16.13 10.89
C GLU A 152 0.41 14.86 10.81
N MET A 153 0.56 13.99 11.80
CA MET A 153 -0.15 12.71 11.86
C MET A 153 -1.30 12.78 12.87
N ILE A 154 -2.50 12.47 12.42
CA ILE A 154 -3.69 12.33 13.27
C ILE A 154 -3.99 10.84 13.39
N THR A 155 -3.87 10.30 14.59
CA THR A 155 -4.17 8.89 14.86
C THR A 155 -5.67 8.63 14.78
N VAL A 156 -6.04 7.52 14.13
CA VAL A 156 -7.40 6.99 14.06
C VAL A 156 -7.40 5.56 14.59
N ASP A 157 -8.35 5.22 15.44
CA ASP A 157 -8.48 3.88 15.99
C ASP A 157 -9.04 2.89 14.96
N TYR A 158 -8.75 1.59 15.16
CA TYR A 158 -9.39 0.50 14.42
C TYR A 158 -10.64 -0.01 15.15
N LYS A 159 -11.64 -0.38 14.38
CA LYS A 159 -12.76 -1.26 14.75
C LYS A 159 -12.48 -2.70 14.27
N GLU A 160 -13.43 -3.60 14.42
CA GLU A 160 -13.27 -5.02 14.10
C GLU A 160 -13.07 -5.27 12.60
N ASP A 161 -13.61 -4.40 11.74
CA ASP A 161 -13.69 -4.56 10.28
C ASP A 161 -12.99 -3.44 9.48
N GLY A 162 -12.19 -2.61 10.14
CA GLY A 162 -11.45 -1.52 9.51
C GLY A 162 -11.21 -0.35 10.47
N PRO A 163 -10.73 0.79 9.98
CA PRO A 163 -10.56 1.98 10.82
C PRO A 163 -11.90 2.60 11.19
N ASP A 164 -11.90 3.42 12.25
CA ASP A 164 -13.09 4.13 12.69
C ASP A 164 -13.58 5.17 11.66
N MET A 165 -14.48 4.73 10.80
CA MET A 165 -15.02 5.56 9.72
C MET A 165 -15.81 6.75 10.22
N ASP A 166 -16.47 6.68 11.39
CA ASP A 166 -17.21 7.83 11.95
C ASP A 166 -16.27 8.98 12.26
N THR A 167 -15.11 8.66 12.84
CA THR A 167 -14.03 9.61 13.11
C THR A 167 -13.42 10.15 11.81
N ILE A 168 -13.15 9.28 10.83
CA ILE A 168 -12.56 9.68 9.54
C ILE A 168 -13.48 10.65 8.80
N GLU A 169 -14.75 10.29 8.61
CA GLU A 169 -15.74 11.11 7.89
C GLU A 169 -15.89 12.49 8.51
N LYS A 170 -15.94 12.55 9.84
CA LYS A 170 -15.99 13.81 10.57
C LYS A 170 -14.75 14.66 10.30
N LEU A 171 -13.57 14.12 10.54
CA LEU A 171 -12.31 14.85 10.41
C LEU A 171 -12.09 15.38 9.00
N VAL A 172 -12.27 14.56 7.97
CA VAL A 172 -12.04 15.00 6.57
C VAL A 172 -13.07 16.02 6.09
N SER A 173 -14.29 16.01 6.66
CA SER A 173 -15.34 16.98 6.30
C SER A 173 -15.14 18.35 6.98
N GLU A 174 -14.42 18.41 8.09
CA GLU A 174 -14.25 19.62 8.89
C GLU A 174 -12.92 20.34 8.62
N ASP A 175 -11.84 19.60 8.30
CA ASP A 175 -10.47 20.12 8.21
C ASP A 175 -9.90 19.99 6.78
N GLU A 176 -9.68 21.13 6.12
CA GLU A 176 -9.11 21.17 4.76
C GLU A 176 -7.58 20.96 4.69
N GLU A 177 -6.89 20.95 5.84
CA GLU A 177 -5.47 20.64 5.93
C GLU A 177 -5.20 19.14 5.91
N ILE A 178 -6.23 18.31 6.11
CA ILE A 178 -6.13 16.87 5.96
C ILE A 178 -6.08 16.52 4.47
N LYS A 179 -4.88 16.14 4.00
CA LYS A 179 -4.60 15.88 2.59
C LYS A 179 -4.57 14.39 2.26
N GLY A 180 -4.45 13.53 3.27
CA GLY A 180 -4.38 12.10 2.99
C GLY A 180 -4.70 11.21 4.18
N ILE A 181 -4.88 9.94 3.84
CA ILE A 181 -5.03 8.84 4.80
C ILE A 181 -4.25 7.63 4.32
N TRP A 182 -3.58 6.95 5.24
CA TRP A 182 -2.96 5.65 5.01
C TRP A 182 -3.94 4.50 5.26
N CYS A 183 -4.00 3.56 4.32
CA CYS A 183 -4.82 2.34 4.44
C CYS A 183 -4.01 1.12 4.05
N VAL A 184 -4.09 0.05 4.86
CA VAL A 184 -3.65 -1.31 4.50
C VAL A 184 -4.89 -2.20 4.57
N PRO A 185 -5.65 -2.32 3.46
CA PRO A 185 -7.04 -2.76 3.51
C PRO A 185 -7.22 -4.27 3.62
N MET A 186 -6.23 -5.07 3.26
CA MET A 186 -6.32 -6.52 3.26
C MET A 186 -5.18 -7.11 4.08
N TYR A 187 -5.53 -8.00 5.02
CA TYR A 187 -4.56 -8.63 5.95
C TYR A 187 -3.62 -7.59 6.58
N SER A 188 -4.20 -6.51 7.09
CA SER A 188 -3.51 -5.30 7.55
C SER A 188 -2.32 -5.60 8.47
N ASN A 189 -1.21 -4.94 8.28
CA ASN A 189 -0.04 -5.04 9.13
C ASN A 189 -0.06 -3.93 10.20
N PRO A 190 -0.12 -4.25 11.52
CA PRO A 190 0.07 -5.58 12.13
C PRO A 190 -1.23 -6.31 12.51
N THR A 191 -2.41 -5.76 12.27
CA THR A 191 -3.67 -6.24 12.86
C THR A 191 -4.22 -7.51 12.23
N GLY A 192 -3.90 -7.78 10.97
CA GLY A 192 -4.49 -8.87 10.17
C GLY A 192 -5.92 -8.59 9.69
N ILE A 193 -6.47 -7.41 9.96
CA ILE A 193 -7.84 -7.04 9.58
C ILE A 193 -7.93 -6.88 8.05
N THR A 194 -9.00 -7.40 7.45
CA THR A 194 -9.44 -7.05 6.10
C THR A 194 -10.65 -6.13 6.20
N TYR A 195 -10.65 -5.03 5.47
CA TYR A 195 -11.74 -4.05 5.50
C TYR A 195 -13.02 -4.66 4.93
N SER A 196 -14.14 -4.43 5.64
CA SER A 196 -15.45 -4.87 5.17
C SER A 196 -15.91 -4.08 3.94
N ASP A 197 -16.85 -4.65 3.19
CA ASP A 197 -17.51 -3.99 2.07
C ASP A 197 -18.10 -2.63 2.46
N GLU A 198 -18.65 -2.54 3.68
CA GLU A 198 -19.21 -1.30 4.21
C GLU A 198 -18.12 -0.24 4.41
N VAL A 199 -16.98 -0.62 5.00
CA VAL A 199 -15.83 0.28 5.20
C VAL A 199 -15.31 0.79 3.85
N VAL A 200 -15.15 -0.09 2.85
CA VAL A 200 -14.68 0.31 1.50
C VAL A 200 -15.67 1.27 0.84
N LYS A 201 -16.97 1.00 0.92
CA LYS A 201 -18.02 1.91 0.39
C LYS A 201 -18.03 3.25 1.11
N ARG A 202 -17.82 3.27 2.43
CA ARG A 202 -17.71 4.52 3.19
C ARG A 202 -16.49 5.33 2.76
N PHE A 203 -15.34 4.70 2.54
CA PHE A 203 -14.17 5.36 1.95
C PHE A 203 -14.48 5.99 0.58
N ALA A 204 -15.13 5.24 -0.31
CA ALA A 204 -15.49 5.74 -1.64
C ALA A 204 -16.47 6.93 -1.60
N ASN A 205 -17.31 7.00 -0.57
CA ASN A 205 -18.31 8.05 -0.40
C ASN A 205 -17.85 9.22 0.49
N LEU A 206 -16.59 9.27 0.91
CA LEU A 206 -16.04 10.39 1.68
C LEU A 206 -16.31 11.72 0.98
N LYS A 207 -16.56 12.74 1.78
CA LYS A 207 -16.78 14.13 1.34
C LYS A 207 -15.76 15.05 1.99
N PRO A 208 -14.49 14.94 1.60
CA PRO A 208 -13.45 15.76 2.21
C PRO A 208 -13.65 17.24 1.86
N ARG A 209 -13.37 18.10 2.84
CA ARG A 209 -13.34 19.55 2.63
C ARG A 209 -12.19 19.94 1.71
N ALA A 210 -11.06 19.24 1.81
CA ALA A 210 -9.94 19.38 0.88
C ALA A 210 -10.26 18.70 -0.46
N LYS A 211 -10.39 19.46 -1.55
CA LYS A 211 -10.64 18.94 -2.91
C LYS A 211 -9.49 18.04 -3.41
N ASP A 212 -8.32 18.22 -2.85
CA ASP A 212 -7.09 17.48 -3.16
C ASP A 212 -6.73 16.42 -2.12
N PHE A 213 -7.70 16.00 -1.30
CA PHE A 213 -7.56 14.84 -0.41
C PHE A 213 -7.36 13.55 -1.20
N ARG A 214 -6.48 12.66 -0.71
CA ARG A 214 -6.21 11.36 -1.34
C ARG A 214 -6.16 10.22 -0.32
N ILE A 215 -6.72 9.09 -0.73
CA ILE A 215 -6.60 7.80 -0.04
C ILE A 215 -5.35 7.10 -0.58
N PHE A 216 -4.38 6.80 0.28
CA PHE A 216 -3.21 5.98 -0.04
C PHE A 216 -3.53 4.54 0.37
N TRP A 217 -3.92 3.73 -0.60
CA TRP A 217 -4.44 2.38 -0.43
C TRP A 217 -3.33 1.37 -0.70
N ASP A 218 -2.57 1.01 0.35
CA ASP A 218 -1.46 0.05 0.27
C ASP A 218 -2.02 -1.39 0.30
N ASN A 219 -2.37 -1.91 -0.86
CA ASN A 219 -2.90 -3.25 -1.05
C ASN A 219 -1.77 -4.29 -1.24
N ALA A 220 -0.82 -4.28 -0.30
CA ALA A 220 0.38 -5.10 -0.34
C ALA A 220 0.10 -6.61 -0.30
N TYR A 221 -1.08 -7.00 0.17
CA TYR A 221 -1.44 -8.40 0.42
C TYR A 221 -2.60 -8.91 -0.43
N CYS A 222 -2.91 -8.25 -1.54
CA CYS A 222 -4.09 -8.51 -2.39
C CYS A 222 -4.20 -9.97 -2.90
N VAL A 223 -3.10 -10.73 -2.92
CA VAL A 223 -3.07 -12.15 -3.37
C VAL A 223 -2.47 -13.09 -2.30
N HIS A 224 -2.35 -12.64 -1.04
CA HIS A 224 -1.65 -13.39 0.02
C HIS A 224 -2.62 -14.13 0.93
N HIS A 225 -3.49 -14.92 0.34
CA HIS A 225 -4.46 -15.71 1.09
C HIS A 225 -3.78 -16.82 1.90
N LEU A 226 -4.20 -16.98 3.16
CA LEU A 226 -3.60 -17.94 4.11
C LEU A 226 -4.44 -19.21 4.30
N SER A 227 -5.61 -19.28 3.68
CA SER A 227 -6.53 -20.41 3.78
C SER A 227 -7.32 -20.60 2.50
N GLU A 228 -8.04 -21.71 2.38
CA GLU A 228 -8.98 -21.97 1.27
C GLU A 228 -10.15 -20.96 1.25
N ASN A 229 -10.53 -20.43 2.41
CA ASN A 229 -11.52 -19.36 2.53
C ASN A 229 -10.81 -18.03 2.48
N HIS A 230 -10.74 -17.45 1.30
CA HIS A 230 -10.12 -16.16 1.07
C HIS A 230 -10.99 -15.03 1.62
N ASP A 231 -10.36 -14.03 2.23
CA ASP A 231 -11.05 -12.79 2.51
C ASP A 231 -11.41 -12.11 1.20
N HIS A 232 -12.52 -11.38 1.20
CA HIS A 232 -12.96 -10.55 0.09
C HIS A 232 -12.67 -9.08 0.39
N LEU A 233 -12.16 -8.38 -0.60
CA LEU A 233 -11.97 -6.94 -0.56
C LEU A 233 -12.61 -6.32 -1.81
N LEU A 234 -13.53 -5.37 -1.64
CA LEU A 234 -14.06 -4.62 -2.77
C LEU A 234 -12.97 -3.78 -3.46
N ASN A 235 -13.07 -3.66 -4.78
CA ASN A 235 -12.20 -2.78 -5.55
C ASN A 235 -12.52 -1.32 -5.25
N ILE A 236 -11.63 -0.65 -4.53
CA ILE A 236 -11.82 0.74 -4.10
C ILE A 236 -11.88 1.72 -5.29
N ILE A 237 -11.14 1.47 -6.37
CA ILE A 237 -11.16 2.33 -7.57
C ILE A 237 -12.55 2.29 -8.20
N GLU A 238 -13.13 1.09 -8.35
CA GLU A 238 -14.48 0.92 -8.89
C GLU A 238 -15.55 1.52 -7.97
N GLU A 239 -15.41 1.35 -6.65
CA GLU A 239 -16.36 1.95 -5.70
C GLU A 239 -16.26 3.50 -5.72
N CYS A 240 -15.06 4.06 -5.84
CA CYS A 240 -14.90 5.52 -6.01
C CYS A 240 -15.52 6.04 -7.31
N LYS A 241 -15.41 5.29 -8.42
CA LYS A 241 -16.10 5.63 -9.68
C LYS A 241 -17.61 5.65 -9.50
N LYS A 242 -18.18 4.61 -8.87
CA LYS A 242 -19.63 4.52 -8.57
C LYS A 242 -20.12 5.66 -7.67
N ALA A 243 -19.30 6.07 -6.72
CA ALA A 243 -19.61 7.16 -5.79
C ALA A 243 -19.43 8.57 -6.40
N GLY A 244 -18.92 8.68 -7.64
CA GLY A 244 -18.64 9.96 -8.29
C GLY A 244 -17.35 10.65 -7.80
N ASN A 245 -16.45 9.90 -7.14
CA ASN A 245 -15.17 10.36 -6.59
C ASN A 245 -13.97 9.63 -7.24
N PRO A 246 -13.89 9.48 -8.59
CA PRO A 246 -12.91 8.60 -9.24
C PRO A 246 -11.46 8.96 -8.93
N ASN A 247 -11.20 10.23 -8.62
CA ASN A 247 -9.84 10.76 -8.44
C ASN A 247 -9.33 10.72 -7.00
N MET A 248 -10.10 10.13 -6.06
CA MET A 248 -9.80 10.24 -4.63
C MET A 248 -8.76 9.22 -4.15
N VAL A 249 -8.47 8.15 -4.91
CA VAL A 249 -7.62 7.05 -4.46
C VAL A 249 -6.37 6.88 -5.32
N PHE A 250 -5.27 6.57 -4.64
CA PHE A 250 -4.06 5.96 -5.18
C PHE A 250 -3.90 4.59 -4.53
N GLU A 251 -3.98 3.53 -5.31
CA GLU A 251 -3.78 2.16 -4.86
C GLU A 251 -2.38 1.69 -5.22
N PHE A 252 -1.72 1.02 -4.29
CA PHE A 252 -0.35 0.54 -4.43
C PHE A 252 -0.27 -0.95 -4.13
N THR A 253 0.52 -1.67 -4.92
CA THR A 253 0.92 -3.05 -4.62
C THR A 253 2.29 -3.34 -5.19
N SER A 254 2.81 -4.54 -4.92
CA SER A 254 4.09 -4.99 -5.49
C SER A 254 4.20 -6.51 -5.46
N THR A 255 5.11 -7.05 -6.25
CA THR A 255 5.47 -8.47 -6.21
C THR A 255 6.49 -8.82 -5.11
N SER A 256 6.80 -7.87 -4.22
CA SER A 256 7.85 -8.02 -3.20
C SER A 256 7.65 -9.19 -2.24
N LYS A 257 6.40 -9.63 -2.04
CA LYS A 257 6.06 -10.76 -1.18
C LYS A 257 5.66 -12.01 -1.96
N ILE A 258 5.72 -11.96 -3.30
CA ILE A 258 5.32 -13.04 -4.21
C ILE A 258 6.56 -13.74 -4.77
N SER A 259 7.55 -12.95 -5.26
CA SER A 259 8.76 -13.45 -5.92
C SER A 259 10.02 -12.92 -5.21
N PHE A 260 10.84 -12.13 -5.92
CA PHE A 260 12.09 -11.54 -5.38
C PHE A 260 11.83 -10.12 -4.85
N PRO A 261 11.93 -9.87 -3.54
CA PRO A 261 11.75 -8.52 -2.99
C PRO A 261 12.71 -7.48 -3.59
N GLY A 262 13.92 -7.91 -3.96
CA GLY A 262 14.94 -7.04 -4.52
C GLY A 262 14.88 -6.86 -6.04
N GLY A 263 14.12 -7.68 -6.75
CA GLY A 263 14.03 -7.68 -8.21
C GLY A 263 12.60 -7.71 -8.76
N GLY A 264 11.62 -7.43 -7.93
CA GLY A 264 10.22 -7.41 -8.32
C GLY A 264 9.78 -6.12 -8.98
N LEU A 265 8.47 -6.00 -9.13
CA LEU A 265 7.78 -4.83 -9.67
C LEU A 265 6.84 -4.24 -8.63
N ALA A 266 6.65 -2.94 -8.67
CA ALA A 266 5.62 -2.25 -7.92
C ALA A 266 4.74 -1.43 -8.86
N VAL A 267 3.55 -1.09 -8.40
CA VAL A 267 2.56 -0.39 -9.20
C VAL A 267 1.85 0.66 -8.36
N VAL A 268 1.48 1.76 -9.02
CA VAL A 268 0.40 2.63 -8.59
C VAL A 268 -0.75 2.49 -9.58
N ALA A 269 -1.95 2.22 -9.04
CA ALA A 269 -3.20 2.26 -9.78
C ALA A 269 -4.06 3.43 -9.28
N ALA A 270 -4.74 4.08 -10.20
CA ALA A 270 -5.63 5.22 -9.93
C ALA A 270 -6.56 5.44 -11.13
N SER A 271 -7.48 6.40 -11.04
CA SER A 271 -8.25 6.83 -12.21
C SER A 271 -7.34 7.21 -13.36
N LYS A 272 -7.82 7.03 -14.59
CA LYS A 272 -7.09 7.42 -15.80
C LYS A 272 -6.63 8.88 -15.74
N GLU A 273 -7.45 9.78 -15.24
CA GLU A 273 -7.12 11.20 -15.11
C GLU A 273 -5.96 11.44 -14.15
N ASN A 274 -5.90 10.72 -13.03
CA ASN A 274 -4.76 10.76 -12.12
C ASN A 274 -3.49 10.21 -12.78
N ILE A 275 -3.60 9.09 -13.51
CA ILE A 275 -2.48 8.49 -14.23
C ILE A 275 -1.94 9.45 -15.29
N ASP A 276 -2.82 10.06 -16.09
CA ASP A 276 -2.43 11.05 -17.11
C ASP A 276 -1.78 12.28 -16.46
N PHE A 277 -2.28 12.72 -15.32
CA PHE A 277 -1.68 13.82 -14.55
C PHE A 277 -0.26 13.46 -14.07
N ILE A 278 -0.06 12.26 -13.52
CA ILE A 278 1.27 11.79 -13.10
C ILE A 278 2.22 11.72 -14.30
N LYS A 279 1.79 11.13 -15.41
CA LYS A 279 2.58 11.00 -16.63
C LYS A 279 2.95 12.35 -17.24
N SER A 280 2.07 13.34 -17.15
CA SER A 280 2.36 14.68 -17.66
C SER A 280 3.57 15.34 -16.97
N HIS A 281 3.77 15.04 -15.69
CA HIS A 281 4.93 15.53 -14.94
C HIS A 281 6.20 14.70 -15.20
N ALA A 282 6.07 13.38 -15.36
CA ALA A 282 7.20 12.52 -15.73
C ALA A 282 7.75 12.86 -17.12
N ASN A 283 6.88 13.13 -18.09
CA ASN A 283 7.26 13.58 -19.43
C ASN A 283 8.12 14.85 -19.46
N ILE A 284 8.01 15.73 -18.46
CA ILE A 284 8.84 16.94 -18.39
C ILE A 284 10.30 16.55 -18.15
N VAL A 285 10.54 15.54 -17.30
CA VAL A 285 11.89 15.06 -16.97
C VAL A 285 12.51 14.36 -18.18
N GLU A 286 11.76 13.51 -18.92
CA GLU A 286 12.27 12.86 -20.13
C GLU A 286 12.59 13.85 -21.25
N LYS A 287 11.70 14.79 -21.53
CA LYS A 287 11.95 15.82 -22.55
C LYS A 287 13.15 16.71 -22.22
N ALA A 288 13.43 16.94 -20.95
CA ALA A 288 14.64 17.67 -20.55
C ALA A 288 15.91 16.83 -20.82
N ALA A 289 15.86 15.51 -20.62
CA ALA A 289 16.97 14.61 -20.89
C ALA A 289 17.21 14.36 -22.39
N GLU A 290 16.18 14.49 -23.23
CA GLU A 290 16.31 14.40 -24.70
C GLU A 290 16.84 15.71 -25.35
N ALA A 291 16.82 16.83 -24.60
CA ALA A 291 17.25 18.13 -25.09
C ALA A 291 18.74 18.44 -24.81
N GLU A 292 19.45 17.59 -24.06
CA GLU A 292 20.90 17.62 -23.82
C GLU A 292 21.64 16.69 -24.81
#